data_c325d0a3326d154c639720bcc0604114
#
_entry.id   c325d0a3326d154c639720bcc0604114
#
_cell.length_a   1.000
_cell.length_b   1.000
_cell.length_c   1.000
_cell.angle_alpha   90.00
_cell.angle_beta   90.00
_cell.angle_gamma   90.00
#
_symmetry.space_group_name_H-M   'P 1'
#
loop_
_entity.id
_entity.type
_entity.pdbx_description
1 polymer ?
#
loop_
_entity_poly.entity_id
_entity_poly.type
_entity_poly.pdbx_seq_one_letter_code
_entity_poly.pdbx_strand_id
1 'polypeptide(L)'
;MQRDLEALFLQLVQQRSIVSSAGEIEIIDFIEQYLQSWDYFKENPAKLVRVPTQNDPLGRSSLLVCVSGQEARETVILLGHTDTVEVDDYGLLQDLATNPHELKQALQAGGRDLNPKAKEEIIEDDYFWGRGTLDMKAGVANELHLLKNLSENREEFKGHVVALFVCDEEGNSAGMITAVEALLKWRDDNSAEIIGAINTDYNTAQYPGDKHYYLYRGTVGKIMPAFYVRTIETHAGDPFAGLDANLVLADLVSEITLNPKYSDTAAGEVSVPPITLKMADLKNVYSVKTNHEAWTLISVPLFGQSPSDVIKKMIAAARKASDRSMEKFYRYQETYNRKANIPASNIFPDFEIITLSELIKRCADILGLDQASLLDRYLCKGSKLSNLTDTREQTLQLMRQLELILPDRRPRIVIGFAPPFYPAISYSQFKTDFYDRIDVSIRSTAMKLHADDMIDSALNRQAEGINKVDLSYRLGVGKKLTVKTFYPYISDLSYLALPYSDDDLELLGENMPTMGRSYKIPLETIRALNCPVINLGAYGYDAHKWTERVERDYSFRILPELLSGIIRDLLGI
;
A
#
# COMPACT_ATOMS: atom_id res chain seq x y z
N MET A 1 -5.26 28.15 -17.59
CA MET A 1 -5.10 27.33 -16.36
C MET A 1 -5.63 25.91 -16.56
N GLN A 2 -6.95 25.62 -16.52
CA GLN A 2 -7.46 24.25 -16.64
C GLN A 2 -7.01 23.54 -17.93
N ARG A 3 -7.07 24.18 -19.08
CA ARG A 3 -6.65 23.60 -20.37
C ARG A 3 -5.16 23.22 -20.40
N ASP A 4 -4.31 24.04 -19.78
CA ASP A 4 -2.86 23.77 -19.75
C ASP A 4 -2.56 22.60 -18.83
N LEU A 5 -3.28 22.49 -17.69
CA LEU A 5 -3.19 21.38 -16.76
C LEU A 5 -3.67 20.07 -17.41
N GLU A 6 -4.82 20.09 -18.11
CA GLU A 6 -5.31 18.92 -18.87
C GLU A 6 -4.34 18.51 -19.98
N ALA A 7 -3.69 19.46 -20.64
CA ALA A 7 -2.69 19.16 -21.68
C ALA A 7 -1.44 18.48 -21.10
N LEU A 8 -0.93 18.96 -19.95
CA LEU A 8 0.18 18.33 -19.24
C LEU A 8 -0.20 16.92 -18.77
N PHE A 9 -1.39 16.78 -18.18
CA PHE A 9 -1.92 15.49 -17.75
C PHE A 9 -1.96 14.47 -18.90
N LEU A 10 -2.47 14.86 -20.05
CA LEU A 10 -2.52 13.96 -21.22
C LEU A 10 -1.13 13.56 -21.70
N GLN A 11 -0.14 14.45 -21.64
CA GLN A 11 1.25 14.11 -21.96
C GLN A 11 1.83 13.09 -20.97
N LEU A 12 1.54 13.25 -19.67
CA LEU A 12 1.97 12.30 -18.64
C LEU A 12 1.31 10.91 -18.83
N VAL A 13 0.01 10.86 -19.14
CA VAL A 13 -0.70 9.60 -19.39
C VAL A 13 -0.11 8.86 -20.59
N GLN A 14 0.28 9.56 -21.64
CA GLN A 14 0.90 8.99 -22.83
C GLN A 14 2.29 8.35 -22.56
N GLN A 15 2.98 8.75 -21.48
CA GLN A 15 4.17 8.03 -21.00
C GLN A 15 3.74 6.69 -20.39
N ARG A 16 4.00 5.60 -21.08
CA ARG A 16 3.60 4.23 -20.64
C ARG A 16 4.56 3.72 -19.55
N SER A 17 4.32 4.11 -18.31
CA SER A 17 5.18 3.82 -17.16
C SER A 17 4.70 2.61 -16.35
N ILE A 18 4.57 1.46 -16.98
CA ILE A 18 4.17 0.22 -16.29
C ILE A 18 5.25 -0.16 -15.27
N VAL A 19 4.84 -0.50 -14.05
CA VAL A 19 5.71 -0.94 -12.97
C VAL A 19 6.65 -2.07 -13.40
N SER A 20 7.89 -2.04 -12.95
CA SER A 20 8.94 -2.98 -13.33
C SER A 20 9.28 -2.99 -14.84
N SER A 21 9.06 -1.87 -15.54
CA SER A 21 9.42 -1.69 -16.95
C SER A 21 10.36 -0.49 -17.17
N ALA A 22 10.93 -0.37 -18.37
CA ALA A 22 11.72 0.80 -18.77
C ALA A 22 10.90 2.10 -18.79
N GLY A 23 9.57 2.01 -18.91
CA GLY A 23 8.68 3.16 -18.91
C GLY A 23 8.72 3.99 -17.63
N GLU A 24 9.11 3.38 -16.49
CA GLU A 24 9.33 4.11 -15.25
C GLU A 24 10.55 5.05 -15.33
N ILE A 25 11.55 4.70 -16.12
CA ILE A 25 12.71 5.59 -16.37
C ILE A 25 12.28 6.71 -17.32
N GLU A 26 11.55 6.37 -18.38
CA GLU A 26 11.12 7.31 -19.42
C GLU A 26 10.22 8.42 -18.87
N ILE A 27 9.28 8.10 -17.97
CA ILE A 27 8.42 9.11 -17.35
C ILE A 27 9.21 10.03 -16.41
N ILE A 28 10.17 9.54 -15.68
CA ILE A 28 11.05 10.35 -14.83
C ILE A 28 11.92 11.27 -15.71
N ASP A 29 12.45 10.77 -16.82
CA ASP A 29 13.18 11.58 -17.80
C ASP A 29 12.30 12.69 -18.39
N PHE A 30 11.04 12.38 -18.71
CA PHE A 30 10.07 13.36 -19.20
C PHE A 30 9.80 14.45 -18.15
N ILE A 31 9.53 14.08 -16.91
CA ILE A 31 9.25 15.06 -15.82
C ILE A 31 10.49 15.92 -15.56
N GLU A 32 11.67 15.32 -15.51
CA GLU A 32 12.92 16.05 -15.30
C GLU A 32 13.18 17.07 -16.41
N GLN A 33 13.03 16.68 -17.67
CA GLN A 33 13.16 17.59 -18.82
C GLN A 33 12.12 18.72 -18.79
N TYR A 34 10.87 18.40 -18.43
CA TYR A 34 9.82 19.39 -18.27
C TYR A 34 10.20 20.43 -17.20
N LEU A 35 10.66 20.01 -16.04
CA LEU A 35 11.11 20.88 -14.95
C LEU A 35 12.34 21.70 -15.34
N GLN A 36 13.34 21.10 -16.01
CA GLN A 36 14.54 21.79 -16.50
C GLN A 36 14.22 22.89 -17.53
N SER A 37 13.06 22.81 -18.19
CA SER A 37 12.62 23.86 -19.11
C SER A 37 12.21 25.16 -18.41
N TRP A 38 11.90 25.13 -17.10
CA TRP A 38 11.47 26.30 -16.33
C TRP A 38 12.66 27.18 -15.97
N ASP A 39 12.47 28.50 -16.03
CA ASP A 39 13.54 29.46 -15.71
C ASP A 39 14.03 29.29 -14.28
N TYR A 40 13.14 28.98 -13.36
CA TYR A 40 13.49 28.69 -11.96
C TYR A 40 14.56 27.60 -11.82
N PHE A 41 14.44 26.46 -12.49
CA PHE A 41 15.40 25.37 -12.38
C PHE A 41 16.64 25.57 -13.25
N LYS A 42 16.57 26.39 -14.31
CA LYS A 42 17.77 26.84 -15.03
C LYS A 42 18.66 27.69 -14.13
N GLU A 43 18.05 28.55 -13.31
CA GLU A 43 18.75 29.39 -12.33
C GLU A 43 19.18 28.62 -11.08
N ASN A 44 18.43 27.58 -10.70
CA ASN A 44 18.61 26.81 -9.47
C ASN A 44 18.70 25.29 -9.74
N PRO A 45 19.68 24.80 -10.52
CA PRO A 45 19.72 23.39 -10.92
C PRO A 45 19.90 22.42 -9.76
N ALA A 46 20.49 22.85 -8.65
CA ALA A 46 20.67 22.04 -7.44
C ALA A 46 19.36 21.73 -6.69
N LYS A 47 18.24 22.39 -7.06
CA LYS A 47 16.92 22.17 -6.47
C LYS A 47 16.09 21.11 -7.21
N LEU A 48 16.64 20.53 -8.25
CA LEU A 48 16.12 19.37 -8.97
C LEU A 48 17.13 18.24 -8.84
N VAL A 49 16.81 17.25 -8.03
CA VAL A 49 17.73 16.16 -7.69
C VAL A 49 17.15 14.82 -8.13
N ARG A 50 17.89 14.12 -8.99
CA ARG A 50 17.59 12.73 -9.32
C ARG A 50 18.13 11.81 -8.22
N VAL A 51 17.27 10.97 -7.67
CA VAL A 51 17.57 10.03 -6.59
C VAL A 51 17.55 8.60 -7.16
N PRO A 52 18.71 8.00 -7.46
CA PRO A 52 18.77 6.63 -7.98
C PRO A 52 18.26 5.63 -6.95
N THR A 53 17.37 4.73 -7.35
CA THR A 53 16.82 3.68 -6.49
C THR A 53 17.89 2.67 -6.10
N GLN A 54 18.03 2.39 -4.80
CA GLN A 54 19.10 1.52 -4.29
C GLN A 54 18.90 0.06 -4.70
N ASN A 55 19.96 -0.57 -5.21
CA ASN A 55 19.99 -1.99 -5.62
C ASN A 55 18.90 -2.35 -6.65
N ASP A 56 18.44 -1.40 -7.41
CA ASP A 56 17.41 -1.61 -8.43
C ASP A 56 18.04 -2.19 -9.73
N PRO A 57 17.60 -3.39 -10.16
CA PRO A 57 18.16 -4.02 -11.36
C PRO A 57 17.82 -3.28 -12.67
N LEU A 58 16.78 -2.45 -12.66
CA LEU A 58 16.36 -1.65 -13.82
C LEU A 58 17.06 -0.29 -13.87
N GLY A 59 17.70 0.15 -12.78
CA GLY A 59 18.35 1.46 -12.70
C GLY A 59 17.35 2.63 -12.64
N ARG A 60 16.17 2.40 -12.06
CA ARG A 60 15.13 3.42 -11.87
C ARG A 60 15.59 4.52 -10.92
N SER A 61 14.90 5.62 -10.94
CA SER A 61 15.17 6.78 -10.08
C SER A 61 13.87 7.47 -9.71
N SER A 62 13.91 8.22 -8.62
CA SER A 62 12.88 9.19 -8.24
C SER A 62 13.41 10.61 -8.42
N LEU A 63 12.54 11.64 -8.34
CA LEU A 63 12.95 13.04 -8.34
C LEU A 63 12.60 13.68 -6.99
N LEU A 64 13.54 14.43 -6.44
CA LEU A 64 13.31 15.36 -5.34
C LEU A 64 13.41 16.77 -5.92
N VAL A 65 12.30 17.51 -5.87
CA VAL A 65 12.13 18.81 -6.52
C VAL A 65 11.78 19.85 -5.47
N CYS A 66 12.54 20.93 -5.36
CA CYS A 66 12.30 21.97 -4.37
C CYS A 66 12.01 23.32 -5.00
N VAL A 67 10.86 23.93 -4.68
CA VAL A 67 10.58 25.34 -4.92
C VAL A 67 10.61 26.08 -3.59
N SER A 68 11.40 27.16 -3.52
CA SER A 68 11.56 27.95 -2.30
C SER A 68 11.07 29.38 -2.51
N GLY A 69 10.27 29.85 -1.56
CA GLY A 69 9.91 31.24 -1.40
C GLY A 69 10.96 32.03 -0.63
N GLN A 70 10.53 33.14 0.00
CA GLN A 70 11.38 33.97 0.85
C GLN A 70 11.49 33.39 2.27
N GLU A 71 12.64 33.58 2.94
CA GLU A 71 12.88 33.25 4.36
C GLU A 71 12.32 31.88 4.78
N ALA A 72 12.79 30.82 4.16
CA ALA A 72 12.16 29.55 4.23
C ALA A 72 12.71 28.61 5.31
N ARG A 73 11.88 28.19 6.27
CA ARG A 73 12.12 27.01 7.13
C ARG A 73 11.00 25.99 7.03
N GLU A 74 9.74 26.47 7.14
CA GLU A 74 8.58 25.58 7.03
C GLU A 74 8.55 24.93 5.64
N THR A 75 8.32 23.63 5.61
CA THR A 75 8.37 22.84 4.39
C THR A 75 7.15 21.94 4.31
N VAL A 76 6.45 22.01 3.18
CA VAL A 76 5.39 21.08 2.82
C VAL A 76 5.93 20.10 1.78
N ILE A 77 5.69 18.80 2.00
CA ILE A 77 6.03 17.76 1.06
C ILE A 77 4.82 17.49 0.16
N LEU A 78 5.04 17.40 -1.15
CA LEU A 78 4.11 16.81 -2.12
C LEU A 78 4.63 15.42 -2.48
N LEU A 79 3.74 14.45 -2.65
CA LEU A 79 4.11 13.08 -2.97
C LEU A 79 3.21 12.54 -4.08
N GLY A 80 3.83 12.01 -5.15
CA GLY A 80 3.15 11.33 -6.22
C GLY A 80 4.00 10.23 -6.83
N HIS A 81 3.38 9.06 -7.11
CA HIS A 81 4.05 8.02 -7.88
C HIS A 81 3.82 8.20 -9.39
N THR A 82 4.75 7.70 -10.16
CA THR A 82 4.77 7.91 -11.62
C THR A 82 4.50 6.64 -12.41
N ASP A 83 4.62 5.49 -11.77
CA ASP A 83 4.33 4.18 -12.36
C ASP A 83 2.83 3.86 -12.38
N THR A 84 2.47 2.81 -13.07
CA THR A 84 1.11 2.28 -13.17
C THR A 84 1.15 0.76 -13.16
N VAL A 85 0.05 0.10 -12.82
CA VAL A 85 -0.09 -1.35 -13.04
C VAL A 85 -0.14 -1.69 -14.53
N GLU A 86 -0.10 -2.99 -14.83
CA GLU A 86 -0.16 -3.55 -16.18
C GLU A 86 -1.44 -3.15 -16.94
N VAL A 87 -1.43 -3.36 -18.25
CA VAL A 87 -2.55 -3.05 -19.17
C VAL A 87 -3.14 -4.30 -19.82
N ASP A 88 -2.78 -5.49 -19.36
CA ASP A 88 -3.22 -6.78 -19.94
C ASP A 88 -4.74 -6.95 -19.87
N ASP A 89 -5.37 -6.36 -18.87
CA ASP A 89 -6.81 -6.33 -18.70
C ASP A 89 -7.55 -5.54 -19.79
N TYR A 90 -6.85 -4.69 -20.57
CA TYR A 90 -7.43 -4.02 -21.75
C TYR A 90 -7.61 -4.95 -22.95
N GLY A 91 -6.95 -6.12 -23.00
CA GLY A 91 -7.07 -7.09 -24.08
C GLY A 91 -6.66 -6.49 -25.44
N LEU A 92 -7.52 -6.49 -26.44
CA LEU A 92 -7.22 -5.92 -27.77
C LEU A 92 -7.06 -4.40 -27.78
N LEU A 93 -7.36 -3.71 -26.70
CA LEU A 93 -7.22 -2.24 -26.56
C LEU A 93 -5.95 -1.84 -25.78
N GLN A 94 -5.03 -2.76 -25.52
CA GLN A 94 -3.81 -2.50 -24.74
C GLN A 94 -2.99 -1.32 -25.28
N ASP A 95 -2.87 -1.21 -26.58
CA ASP A 95 -2.10 -0.13 -27.22
C ASP A 95 -2.74 1.25 -27.07
N LEU A 96 -4.04 1.28 -26.77
CA LEU A 96 -4.81 2.50 -26.52
C LEU A 96 -4.94 2.84 -25.03
N ALA A 97 -4.52 1.95 -24.13
CA ALA A 97 -4.75 2.06 -22.69
C ALA A 97 -4.22 3.38 -22.10
N THR A 98 -3.16 3.97 -22.67
CA THR A 98 -2.55 5.23 -22.27
C THR A 98 -2.82 6.38 -23.23
N ASN A 99 -3.80 6.23 -24.12
CA ASN A 99 -4.28 7.29 -25.02
C ASN A 99 -5.78 7.56 -24.77
N PRO A 100 -6.13 8.47 -23.85
CA PRO A 100 -7.50 8.71 -23.42
C PRO A 100 -8.49 9.03 -24.53
N HIS A 101 -8.07 9.75 -25.55
CA HIS A 101 -8.94 10.13 -26.68
C HIS A 101 -9.26 8.95 -27.59
N GLU A 102 -8.25 8.20 -28.01
CA GLU A 102 -8.43 7.05 -28.89
C GLU A 102 -9.12 5.91 -28.17
N LEU A 103 -8.77 5.67 -26.89
CA LEU A 103 -9.44 4.66 -26.08
C LEU A 103 -10.94 4.98 -25.93
N LYS A 104 -11.30 6.22 -25.61
CA LYS A 104 -12.69 6.64 -25.50
C LYS A 104 -13.47 6.40 -26.80
N GLN A 105 -12.89 6.75 -27.95
CA GLN A 105 -13.49 6.49 -29.26
C GLN A 105 -13.69 4.99 -29.52
N ALA A 106 -12.68 4.17 -29.23
CA ALA A 106 -12.77 2.71 -29.40
C ALA A 106 -13.85 2.09 -28.49
N LEU A 107 -13.96 2.55 -27.25
CA LEU A 107 -15.00 2.09 -26.33
C LEU A 107 -16.40 2.52 -26.76
N GLN A 108 -16.58 3.75 -27.25
CA GLN A 108 -17.85 4.25 -27.81
C GLN A 108 -18.28 3.49 -29.07
N ALA A 109 -17.31 3.05 -29.87
CA ALA A 109 -17.55 2.22 -31.06
C ALA A 109 -17.90 0.75 -30.73
N GLY A 110 -18.00 0.37 -29.45
CA GLY A 110 -18.34 -0.98 -29.01
C GLY A 110 -17.15 -1.92 -28.93
N GLY A 111 -15.94 -1.39 -28.72
CA GLY A 111 -14.72 -2.19 -28.60
C GLY A 111 -14.73 -3.18 -27.42
N ARG A 112 -15.52 -2.92 -26.38
CA ARG A 112 -15.77 -3.83 -25.25
C ARG A 112 -17.12 -3.56 -24.60
N ASP A 113 -17.67 -4.56 -23.89
CA ASP A 113 -18.93 -4.40 -23.16
C ASP A 113 -18.71 -3.73 -21.80
N LEU A 114 -19.15 -2.49 -21.71
CA LEU A 114 -19.09 -1.68 -20.50
C LEU A 114 -20.21 -2.02 -19.53
N ASN A 115 -19.98 -1.90 -18.23
CA ASN A 115 -21.03 -1.95 -17.22
C ASN A 115 -22.02 -0.77 -17.39
N PRO A 116 -23.25 -0.83 -16.84
CA PRO A 116 -24.29 0.19 -17.08
C PRO A 116 -23.82 1.62 -16.76
N LYS A 117 -23.11 1.83 -15.65
CA LYS A 117 -22.62 3.13 -15.24
C LYS A 117 -21.56 3.66 -16.22
N ALA A 118 -20.60 2.82 -16.60
CA ALA A 118 -19.58 3.17 -17.57
C ALA A 118 -20.17 3.49 -18.96
N LYS A 119 -21.27 2.81 -19.37
CA LYS A 119 -22.02 3.11 -20.61
C LYS A 119 -22.67 4.51 -20.60
N GLU A 120 -23.15 4.97 -19.46
CA GLU A 120 -23.68 6.32 -19.31
C GLU A 120 -22.55 7.36 -19.36
N GLU A 121 -21.48 7.14 -18.59
CA GLU A 121 -20.37 8.08 -18.45
C GLU A 121 -19.48 8.20 -19.69
N ILE A 122 -19.38 7.16 -20.53
CA ILE A 122 -18.53 7.22 -21.75
C ILE A 122 -19.09 8.19 -22.82
N ILE A 123 -20.39 8.45 -22.77
CA ILE A 123 -21.08 9.36 -23.72
C ILE A 123 -20.77 10.83 -23.37
N GLU A 124 -20.63 11.12 -22.08
CA GLU A 124 -20.36 12.45 -21.56
C GLU A 124 -18.87 12.80 -21.69
N ASP A 125 -18.55 14.10 -21.69
CA ASP A 125 -17.16 14.58 -21.75
C ASP A 125 -16.58 14.89 -20.37
N ASP A 126 -17.16 14.29 -19.34
CA ASP A 126 -16.82 14.56 -17.95
C ASP A 126 -15.65 13.71 -17.43
N TYR A 127 -15.20 12.73 -18.22
CA TYR A 127 -14.13 11.81 -17.83
C TYR A 127 -13.06 11.66 -18.91
N PHE A 128 -11.80 11.56 -18.46
CA PHE A 128 -10.71 10.97 -19.23
C PHE A 128 -10.55 9.49 -18.86
N TRP A 129 -10.48 8.63 -19.88
CA TRP A 129 -10.44 7.18 -19.75
C TRP A 129 -9.04 6.67 -20.07
N GLY A 130 -8.51 5.74 -19.26
CA GLY A 130 -7.25 5.07 -19.53
C GLY A 130 -6.44 4.72 -18.29
N ARG A 131 -5.45 3.88 -18.45
CA ARG A 131 -4.51 3.49 -17.40
C ARG A 131 -3.68 4.70 -16.96
N GLY A 132 -3.56 4.87 -15.64
CA GLY A 132 -2.84 5.98 -15.02
C GLY A 132 -3.57 7.32 -15.09
N THR A 133 -4.79 7.39 -15.66
CA THR A 133 -5.56 8.62 -15.66
C THR A 133 -5.99 9.03 -14.27
N LEU A 134 -6.40 8.06 -13.46
CA LEU A 134 -6.82 8.25 -12.07
C LEU A 134 -5.66 7.99 -11.10
N ASP A 135 -4.97 6.90 -11.31
CA ASP A 135 -3.92 6.37 -10.45
C ASP A 135 -2.55 6.43 -11.15
N MET A 136 -1.66 7.46 -10.84
CA MET A 136 -2.11 8.71 -10.22
C MET A 136 -1.64 9.94 -11.02
N LYS A 137 -1.55 9.84 -12.37
CA LYS A 137 -0.96 10.92 -13.21
C LYS A 137 -1.75 12.22 -13.18
N ALA A 138 -3.07 12.17 -12.86
CA ALA A 138 -3.83 13.38 -12.59
C ALA A 138 -3.33 14.10 -11.32
N GLY A 139 -2.95 13.35 -10.29
CA GLY A 139 -2.30 13.90 -9.10
C GLY A 139 -0.95 14.53 -9.43
N VAL A 140 -0.07 13.80 -10.11
CA VAL A 140 1.25 14.30 -10.57
C VAL A 140 1.14 15.57 -11.41
N ALA A 141 0.14 15.63 -12.32
CA ALA A 141 -0.11 16.83 -13.11
C ALA A 141 -0.48 18.04 -12.25
N ASN A 142 -1.31 17.83 -11.22
CA ASN A 142 -1.68 18.86 -10.26
C ASN A 142 -0.48 19.37 -9.46
N GLU A 143 0.39 18.46 -9.00
CA GLU A 143 1.62 18.83 -8.29
C GLU A 143 2.56 19.66 -9.17
N LEU A 144 2.81 19.22 -10.40
CA LEU A 144 3.63 19.96 -11.36
C LEU A 144 3.04 21.33 -11.67
N HIS A 145 1.72 21.43 -11.84
CA HIS A 145 1.04 22.71 -12.07
C HIS A 145 1.19 23.65 -10.87
N LEU A 146 1.00 23.14 -9.64
CA LEU A 146 1.18 23.89 -8.41
C LEU A 146 2.63 24.39 -8.27
N LEU A 147 3.62 23.51 -8.46
CA LEU A 147 5.04 23.85 -8.42
C LEU A 147 5.40 24.94 -9.45
N LYS A 148 4.81 24.86 -10.65
CA LYS A 148 5.02 25.89 -11.68
C LYS A 148 4.54 27.25 -11.20
N ASN A 149 3.31 27.31 -10.71
CA ASN A 149 2.73 28.56 -10.19
C ASN A 149 3.57 29.15 -9.05
N LEU A 150 4.03 28.30 -8.12
CA LEU A 150 4.89 28.72 -7.00
C LEU A 150 6.26 29.20 -7.49
N SER A 151 6.84 28.55 -8.51
CA SER A 151 8.14 28.93 -9.06
C SER A 151 8.12 30.30 -9.76
N GLU A 152 6.97 30.66 -10.32
CA GLU A 152 6.74 31.96 -11.00
C GLU A 152 6.38 33.08 -10.00
N ASN A 153 5.88 32.75 -8.81
CA ASN A 153 5.39 33.71 -7.80
C ASN A 153 6.10 33.54 -6.44
N ARG A 154 7.41 33.28 -6.45
CA ARG A 154 8.23 32.99 -5.25
C ARG A 154 8.22 34.07 -4.18
N GLU A 155 7.94 35.30 -4.58
CA GLU A 155 7.92 36.47 -3.68
C GLU A 155 6.64 36.49 -2.81
N GLU A 156 5.64 35.72 -3.19
CA GLU A 156 4.35 35.67 -2.52
C GLU A 156 4.27 34.64 -1.38
N PHE A 157 5.30 33.82 -1.17
CA PHE A 157 5.27 32.81 -0.10
C PHE A 157 6.60 32.70 0.66
N LYS A 158 6.53 32.16 1.89
CA LYS A 158 7.66 31.82 2.73
C LYS A 158 7.74 30.32 2.90
N GLY A 159 8.94 29.78 2.94
CA GLY A 159 9.11 28.35 3.13
C GLY A 159 9.46 27.58 1.86
N HIS A 160 9.37 26.27 1.93
CA HIS A 160 9.69 25.36 0.84
C HIS A 160 8.49 24.48 0.50
N VAL A 161 8.31 24.20 -0.79
CA VAL A 161 7.52 23.06 -1.26
C VAL A 161 8.48 22.08 -1.90
N VAL A 162 8.53 20.86 -1.36
CA VAL A 162 9.38 19.77 -1.87
C VAL A 162 8.48 18.69 -2.42
N ALA A 163 8.57 18.42 -3.72
CA ALA A 163 7.85 17.30 -4.33
C ALA A 163 8.77 16.08 -4.50
N LEU A 164 8.21 14.91 -4.22
CA LEU A 164 8.80 13.61 -4.50
C LEU A 164 7.98 12.93 -5.59
N PHE A 165 8.57 12.76 -6.78
CA PHE A 165 8.01 11.93 -7.83
C PHE A 165 8.72 10.59 -7.81
N VAL A 166 8.01 9.54 -7.35
CA VAL A 166 8.62 8.25 -7.05
C VAL A 166 8.23 7.18 -8.06
N CYS A 167 9.08 6.17 -8.20
CA CYS A 167 8.85 4.96 -9.00
C CYS A 167 8.51 3.77 -8.12
N ASP A 168 7.96 2.69 -8.69
CA ASP A 168 7.75 1.38 -8.06
C ASP A 168 6.72 1.37 -6.92
N GLU A 169 5.80 2.33 -6.85
CA GLU A 169 4.75 2.34 -5.83
C GLU A 169 3.86 1.11 -5.97
N GLU A 170 3.45 0.82 -7.19
CA GLU A 170 2.60 -0.33 -7.58
C GLU A 170 3.31 -1.69 -7.44
N GLY A 171 4.58 -1.67 -7.02
CA GLY A 171 5.41 -2.86 -6.82
C GLY A 171 5.84 -3.08 -5.38
N ASN A 172 6.97 -2.52 -5.02
CA ASN A 172 7.59 -2.69 -3.71
C ASN A 172 7.99 -1.36 -3.05
N SER A 173 7.54 -0.22 -3.57
CA SER A 173 7.86 1.14 -3.11
C SER A 173 9.37 1.43 -3.03
N ALA A 174 10.18 0.81 -3.90
CA ALA A 174 11.63 0.94 -3.84
C ALA A 174 12.09 2.38 -4.07
N GLY A 175 11.36 3.14 -4.90
CA GLY A 175 11.57 4.56 -5.13
C GLY A 175 11.40 5.37 -3.86
N MET A 176 10.28 5.22 -3.17
CA MET A 176 10.00 5.95 -1.92
C MET A 176 10.93 5.53 -0.78
N ILE A 177 11.20 4.23 -0.61
CA ILE A 177 12.14 3.71 0.40
C ILE A 177 13.52 4.37 0.24
N THR A 178 13.95 4.65 -0.99
CA THR A 178 15.21 5.36 -1.25
C THR A 178 15.03 6.88 -1.09
N ALA A 179 13.91 7.44 -1.54
CA ALA A 179 13.67 8.88 -1.52
C ALA A 179 13.55 9.46 -0.11
N VAL A 180 13.05 8.70 0.87
CA VAL A 180 12.96 9.18 2.27
C VAL A 180 14.34 9.46 2.88
N GLU A 181 15.39 8.71 2.50
CA GLU A 181 16.76 8.99 2.94
C GLU A 181 17.29 10.29 2.32
N ALA A 182 17.00 10.51 1.04
CA ALA A 182 17.35 11.76 0.35
C ALA A 182 16.57 12.95 0.92
N LEU A 183 15.29 12.77 1.26
CA LEU A 183 14.46 13.79 1.90
C LEU A 183 14.98 14.18 3.29
N LEU A 184 15.33 13.19 4.13
CA LEU A 184 15.90 13.45 5.45
C LEU A 184 17.22 14.23 5.33
N LYS A 185 18.10 13.81 4.43
CA LYS A 185 19.34 14.52 4.15
C LYS A 185 19.09 15.95 3.67
N TRP A 186 18.15 16.13 2.73
CA TRP A 186 17.77 17.44 2.22
C TRP A 186 17.24 18.35 3.35
N ARG A 187 16.38 17.82 4.24
CA ARG A 187 15.87 18.54 5.42
C ARG A 187 17.01 19.05 6.30
N ASP A 188 17.96 18.18 6.61
CA ASP A 188 19.07 18.50 7.53
C ASP A 188 20.06 19.48 6.88
N ASP A 189 20.41 19.30 5.61
CA ASP A 189 21.29 20.20 4.85
C ASP A 189 20.72 21.61 4.71
N ASN A 190 19.38 21.76 4.66
CA ASN A 190 18.70 23.05 4.53
C ASN A 190 18.18 23.61 5.87
N SER A 191 18.40 22.91 6.99
CA SER A 191 17.80 23.25 8.30
C SER A 191 16.28 23.47 8.21
N ALA A 192 15.61 22.69 7.37
CA ALA A 192 14.20 22.80 7.06
C ALA A 192 13.32 22.14 8.13
N GLU A 193 12.12 22.67 8.33
CA GLU A 193 11.11 22.15 9.24
C GLU A 193 9.94 21.57 8.42
N ILE A 194 9.86 20.25 8.34
CA ILE A 194 8.76 19.59 7.63
C ILE A 194 7.50 19.69 8.50
N ILE A 195 6.52 20.47 8.05
CA ILE A 195 5.26 20.68 8.78
C ILE A 195 4.17 19.68 8.39
N GLY A 196 4.28 19.06 7.22
CA GLY A 196 3.36 18.02 6.75
C GLY A 196 3.60 17.59 5.32
N ALA A 197 2.93 16.51 4.93
CA ALA A 197 2.97 15.99 3.58
C ALA A 197 1.56 15.82 2.99
N ILE A 198 1.45 16.08 1.70
CA ILE A 198 0.23 15.95 0.89
C ILE A 198 0.53 14.95 -0.21
N ASN A 199 -0.16 13.82 -0.21
CA ASN A 199 -0.20 12.90 -1.33
C ASN A 199 -1.38 13.25 -2.21
N THR A 200 -1.19 13.24 -3.52
CA THR A 200 -2.25 13.51 -4.49
C THR A 200 -2.77 12.24 -5.17
N ASP A 201 -2.56 11.10 -4.53
CA ASP A 201 -3.10 9.82 -4.94
C ASP A 201 -4.63 9.80 -4.88
N TYR A 202 -5.26 9.05 -5.76
CA TYR A 202 -6.67 9.16 -6.09
C TYR A 202 -7.63 9.00 -4.92
N ASN A 203 -8.84 9.51 -5.10
CA ASN A 203 -9.98 9.13 -4.30
C ASN A 203 -11.16 8.67 -5.19
N THR A 204 -12.03 7.84 -4.62
CA THR A 204 -13.14 7.23 -5.34
C THR A 204 -14.34 7.01 -4.42
N ALA A 205 -15.49 6.72 -5.01
CA ALA A 205 -16.70 6.35 -4.28
C ALA A 205 -16.46 5.12 -3.39
N GLN A 206 -16.85 5.19 -2.12
CA GLN A 206 -16.70 4.09 -1.15
C GLN A 206 -17.82 3.05 -1.24
N TYR A 207 -18.96 3.40 -1.84
CA TYR A 207 -20.09 2.49 -2.05
C TYR A 207 -20.93 2.93 -3.28
N PRO A 208 -21.76 2.05 -3.85
CA PRO A 208 -22.62 2.42 -4.98
C PRO A 208 -23.55 3.60 -4.65
N GLY A 209 -23.52 4.64 -5.47
CA GLY A 209 -24.32 5.86 -5.26
C GLY A 209 -23.69 6.90 -4.33
N ASP A 210 -22.47 6.68 -3.87
CA ASP A 210 -21.71 7.66 -3.10
C ASP A 210 -21.45 8.94 -3.92
N LYS A 211 -21.73 10.09 -3.30
CA LYS A 211 -21.57 11.42 -3.90
C LYS A 211 -20.56 12.28 -3.16
N HIS A 212 -19.60 11.64 -2.48
CA HIS A 212 -18.54 12.34 -1.76
C HIS A 212 -17.22 12.30 -2.50
N TYR A 213 -16.49 13.39 -2.39
CA TYR A 213 -15.04 13.44 -2.51
C TYR A 213 -14.43 13.25 -1.13
N TYR A 214 -13.20 12.83 -1.04
CA TYR A 214 -12.58 12.52 0.26
C TYR A 214 -11.25 13.23 0.44
N LEU A 215 -11.01 13.68 1.68
CA LEU A 215 -9.71 14.02 2.21
C LEU A 215 -9.41 13.06 3.35
N TYR A 216 -8.22 12.49 3.37
CA TYR A 216 -7.81 11.54 4.39
C TYR A 216 -6.66 12.14 5.21
N ARG A 217 -6.69 11.99 6.55
CA ARG A 217 -5.70 12.56 7.49
C ARG A 217 -4.70 11.52 7.98
N GLY A 218 -4.38 10.57 7.15
CA GLY A 218 -3.50 9.45 7.42
C GLY A 218 -3.62 8.40 6.35
N THR A 219 -2.98 7.27 6.55
CA THR A 219 -2.98 6.15 5.59
C THR A 219 -3.06 4.82 6.31
N VAL A 220 -3.71 3.84 5.66
CA VAL A 220 -3.69 2.45 6.09
C VAL A 220 -2.28 1.89 6.00
N GLY A 221 -1.89 1.12 7.00
CA GLY A 221 -0.70 0.28 6.91
C GLY A 221 -1.03 -1.12 6.41
N LYS A 222 0.02 -1.92 6.17
CA LYS A 222 -0.12 -3.30 5.73
C LYS A 222 0.99 -4.16 6.35
N ILE A 223 0.58 -5.32 6.85
CA ILE A 223 1.50 -6.39 7.23
C ILE A 223 1.05 -7.69 6.58
N MET A 224 2.00 -8.56 6.24
CA MET A 224 1.70 -9.79 5.53
C MET A 224 2.09 -11.03 6.34
N PRO A 225 1.18 -11.58 7.19
CA PRO A 225 1.38 -12.89 7.79
C PRO A 225 1.60 -13.97 6.73
N ALA A 226 2.67 -14.74 6.92
CA ALA A 226 3.00 -15.92 6.15
C ALA A 226 2.83 -17.16 7.04
N PHE A 227 2.09 -18.15 6.58
CA PHE A 227 1.87 -19.41 7.27
C PHE A 227 2.48 -20.54 6.47
N TYR A 228 3.32 -21.30 7.11
CA TYR A 228 3.82 -22.57 6.58
C TYR A 228 3.23 -23.72 7.41
N VAL A 229 2.55 -24.63 6.73
CA VAL A 229 1.89 -25.78 7.35
C VAL A 229 2.65 -27.03 6.97
N ARG A 230 3.06 -27.78 7.98
CA ARG A 230 3.65 -29.09 7.83
C ARG A 230 2.80 -30.16 8.50
N THR A 231 2.65 -31.29 7.83
CA THR A 231 1.87 -32.44 8.30
C THR A 231 2.65 -33.74 8.06
N ILE A 232 1.98 -34.88 8.22
CA ILE A 232 2.53 -36.21 8.00
C ILE A 232 1.99 -36.74 6.66
N GLU A 233 2.91 -36.95 5.69
CA GLU A 233 2.52 -37.57 4.43
C GLU A 233 2.15 -39.05 4.58
N THR A 234 1.23 -39.48 3.73
CA THR A 234 0.88 -40.91 3.61
C THR A 234 0.52 -41.23 2.16
N HIS A 235 0.43 -42.54 1.86
CA HIS A 235 -0.08 -42.99 0.58
C HIS A 235 -1.56 -42.62 0.42
N ALA A 236 -1.99 -42.17 -0.77
CA ALA A 236 -3.38 -41.79 -1.02
C ALA A 236 -4.39 -42.94 -0.79
N GLY A 237 -3.94 -44.16 -0.86
CA GLY A 237 -4.74 -45.39 -0.51
C GLY A 237 -4.90 -45.63 0.98
N ASP A 238 -4.14 -44.93 1.84
CA ASP A 238 -4.24 -44.97 3.29
C ASP A 238 -4.34 -43.56 3.88
N PRO A 239 -5.40 -42.82 3.55
CA PRO A 239 -5.48 -41.36 3.81
C PRO A 239 -5.51 -40.99 5.30
N PHE A 240 -5.87 -41.94 6.17
CA PHE A 240 -5.94 -41.75 7.63
C PHE A 240 -4.65 -42.11 8.37
N ALA A 241 -3.61 -42.62 7.68
CA ALA A 241 -2.28 -42.80 8.24
C ALA A 241 -1.44 -41.51 8.24
N GLY A 242 -1.92 -40.47 7.58
CA GLY A 242 -1.32 -39.13 7.51
C GLY A 242 -2.38 -38.04 7.59
N LEU A 243 -1.99 -36.81 7.32
CA LEU A 243 -2.88 -35.65 7.25
C LEU A 243 -2.46 -34.75 6.09
N ASP A 244 -3.40 -34.38 5.25
CA ASP A 244 -3.15 -33.50 4.13
C ASP A 244 -2.99 -32.04 4.59
N ALA A 245 -1.86 -31.41 4.29
CA ALA A 245 -1.58 -30.02 4.62
C ALA A 245 -2.55 -29.06 3.94
N ASN A 246 -3.08 -29.42 2.75
CA ASN A 246 -4.08 -28.61 2.06
C ASN A 246 -5.40 -28.50 2.84
N LEU A 247 -5.80 -29.57 3.55
CA LEU A 247 -7.00 -29.53 4.40
C LEU A 247 -6.85 -28.48 5.51
N VAL A 248 -5.71 -28.48 6.18
CA VAL A 248 -5.40 -27.55 7.28
C VAL A 248 -5.30 -26.12 6.76
N LEU A 249 -4.63 -25.94 5.61
CA LEU A 249 -4.47 -24.63 4.98
C LEU A 249 -5.82 -24.06 4.52
N ALA A 250 -6.71 -24.89 3.97
CA ALA A 250 -8.05 -24.47 3.57
C ALA A 250 -8.89 -23.99 4.77
N ASP A 251 -8.81 -24.66 5.91
CA ASP A 251 -9.49 -24.25 7.15
C ASP A 251 -8.91 -22.94 7.70
N LEU A 252 -7.59 -22.74 7.58
CA LEU A 252 -6.91 -21.51 7.99
C LEU A 252 -7.34 -20.32 7.11
N VAL A 253 -7.32 -20.48 5.82
CA VAL A 253 -7.75 -19.44 4.84
C VAL A 253 -9.22 -19.11 5.05
N SER A 254 -10.07 -20.13 5.25
CA SER A 254 -11.51 -19.94 5.54
C SER A 254 -11.78 -19.23 6.86
N GLU A 255 -10.91 -19.36 7.85
CA GLU A 255 -11.04 -18.66 9.15
C GLU A 255 -10.72 -17.18 9.01
N ILE A 256 -9.72 -16.81 8.19
CA ILE A 256 -9.16 -15.45 8.18
C ILE A 256 -9.70 -14.60 7.02
N THR A 257 -9.77 -15.16 5.81
CA THR A 257 -10.08 -14.40 4.59
C THR A 257 -11.50 -13.86 4.60
N LEU A 258 -11.65 -12.55 4.31
CA LEU A 258 -12.92 -11.81 4.31
C LEU A 258 -13.66 -11.83 5.65
N ASN A 259 -13.02 -12.26 6.72
CA ASN A 259 -13.66 -12.33 8.03
C ASN A 259 -13.47 -11.01 8.80
N PRO A 260 -14.56 -10.24 9.03
CA PRO A 260 -14.47 -8.92 9.68
C PRO A 260 -14.02 -8.98 11.14
N LYS A 261 -13.99 -10.16 11.76
CA LYS A 261 -13.38 -10.35 13.09
C LYS A 261 -11.91 -9.96 13.12
N TYR A 262 -11.22 -10.07 11.99
CA TYR A 262 -9.81 -9.73 11.84
C TYR A 262 -9.59 -8.34 11.25
N SER A 263 -10.66 -7.58 10.95
CA SER A 263 -10.56 -6.16 10.63
C SER A 263 -10.01 -5.38 11.82
N ASP A 264 -9.29 -4.31 11.52
CA ASP A 264 -8.82 -3.36 12.52
C ASP A 264 -9.83 -2.22 12.68
N THR A 265 -9.88 -1.63 13.87
CA THR A 265 -10.78 -0.51 14.17
C THR A 265 -10.01 0.55 14.93
N ALA A 266 -9.92 1.75 14.35
CA ALA A 266 -9.32 2.92 15.00
C ALA A 266 -10.03 4.20 14.56
N ALA A 267 -10.04 5.22 15.41
CA ALA A 267 -10.67 6.52 15.15
C ALA A 267 -12.13 6.44 14.65
N GLY A 268 -12.86 5.39 15.03
CA GLY A 268 -14.24 5.15 14.58
C GLY A 268 -14.39 4.62 13.15
N GLU A 269 -13.31 4.30 12.48
CA GLU A 269 -13.28 3.67 11.17
C GLU A 269 -12.88 2.19 11.28
N VAL A 270 -13.31 1.37 10.32
CA VAL A 270 -13.04 -0.07 10.28
C VAL A 270 -12.33 -0.38 8.98
N SER A 271 -11.21 -1.11 9.08
CA SER A 271 -10.47 -1.56 7.88
C SER A 271 -11.24 -2.61 7.11
N VAL A 272 -10.93 -2.77 5.82
CA VAL A 272 -11.36 -3.97 5.10
C VAL A 272 -10.81 -5.22 5.79
N PRO A 273 -11.51 -6.37 5.73
CA PRO A 273 -11.00 -7.61 6.31
C PRO A 273 -9.77 -8.11 5.57
N PRO A 274 -8.95 -8.97 6.21
CA PRO A 274 -7.79 -9.58 5.56
C PRO A 274 -8.16 -10.37 4.30
N ILE A 275 -7.23 -10.39 3.34
CA ILE A 275 -7.37 -11.12 2.07
C ILE A 275 -6.20 -12.08 1.87
N THR A 276 -6.48 -13.29 1.38
CA THR A 276 -5.43 -14.22 0.96
C THR A 276 -4.88 -13.81 -0.41
N LEU A 277 -3.58 -13.51 -0.46
CA LEU A 277 -2.89 -13.12 -1.70
C LEU A 277 -2.32 -14.32 -2.45
N LYS A 278 -1.87 -15.35 -1.71
CA LYS A 278 -1.30 -16.56 -2.28
C LYS A 278 -1.62 -17.75 -1.39
N MET A 279 -1.99 -18.87 -2.00
CA MET A 279 -2.18 -20.16 -1.35
C MET A 279 -1.65 -21.23 -2.29
N ALA A 280 -0.77 -22.11 -1.80
CA ALA A 280 -0.20 -23.17 -2.60
C ALA A 280 0.23 -24.37 -1.74
N ASP A 281 0.16 -25.57 -2.32
CA ASP A 281 0.97 -26.67 -1.83
C ASP A 281 2.42 -26.55 -2.33
N LEU A 282 3.32 -27.32 -1.75
CA LEU A 282 4.75 -27.30 -2.10
C LEU A 282 5.21 -28.58 -2.80
N LYS A 283 4.28 -29.33 -3.33
CA LYS A 283 4.54 -30.57 -4.08
C LYS A 283 4.90 -30.25 -5.53
N ASN A 284 6.15 -30.45 -5.90
CA ASN A 284 6.65 -30.08 -7.23
C ASN A 284 6.25 -31.06 -8.34
N VAL A 285 5.94 -32.32 -7.96
CA VAL A 285 5.61 -33.38 -8.93
C VAL A 285 4.44 -34.21 -8.45
N TYR A 286 3.63 -34.71 -9.38
CA TYR A 286 2.60 -35.66 -9.05
C TYR A 286 3.19 -36.93 -8.44
N SER A 287 2.61 -37.38 -7.32
CA SER A 287 2.86 -38.69 -6.69
C SER A 287 1.61 -39.15 -5.95
N VAL A 288 1.49 -40.46 -5.71
CA VAL A 288 0.34 -41.06 -5.01
C VAL A 288 0.43 -40.90 -3.48
N LYS A 289 0.94 -39.77 -3.02
CA LYS A 289 1.05 -39.42 -1.60
C LYS A 289 0.23 -38.18 -1.30
N THR A 290 -0.27 -38.05 -0.06
CA THR A 290 -0.87 -36.80 0.44
C THR A 290 0.16 -35.68 0.44
N ASN A 291 -0.30 -34.45 0.39
CA ASN A 291 0.59 -33.31 0.52
C ASN A 291 0.92 -33.05 1.99
N HIS A 292 2.20 -32.90 2.31
CA HIS A 292 2.66 -32.67 3.69
C HIS A 292 3.18 -31.27 3.96
N GLU A 293 3.24 -30.43 2.93
CA GLU A 293 3.68 -29.03 3.02
C GLU A 293 2.77 -28.12 2.23
N ALA A 294 2.29 -27.06 2.87
CA ALA A 294 1.50 -26.02 2.21
C ALA A 294 1.76 -24.66 2.86
N TRP A 295 1.49 -23.57 2.15
CA TRP A 295 1.67 -22.25 2.69
C TRP A 295 0.63 -21.26 2.18
N THR A 296 0.46 -20.15 2.92
CA THR A 296 -0.35 -19.02 2.48
C THR A 296 0.26 -17.70 2.91
N LEU A 297 -0.01 -16.67 2.11
CA LEU A 297 0.33 -15.28 2.36
C LEU A 297 -0.95 -14.46 2.44
N ILE A 298 -1.13 -13.74 3.53
CA ILE A 298 -2.35 -12.97 3.82
C ILE A 298 -1.98 -11.49 3.93
N SER A 299 -2.75 -10.61 3.30
CA SER A 299 -2.67 -9.16 3.48
C SER A 299 -3.57 -8.74 4.63
N VAL A 300 -3.01 -8.11 5.65
CA VAL A 300 -3.73 -7.57 6.81
C VAL A 300 -3.55 -6.06 6.83
N PRO A 301 -4.61 -5.28 6.60
CA PRO A 301 -4.55 -3.83 6.73
C PRO A 301 -4.46 -3.43 8.21
N LEU A 302 -3.67 -2.38 8.47
CA LEU A 302 -3.43 -1.83 9.80
C LEU A 302 -4.00 -0.43 9.90
N PHE A 303 -4.74 -0.15 10.96
CA PHE A 303 -5.16 1.20 11.37
C PHE A 303 -4.50 1.59 12.69
N GLY A 304 -4.73 0.83 13.75
CA GLY A 304 -4.22 1.08 15.08
C GLY A 304 -3.54 -0.12 15.73
N GLN A 305 -3.69 -1.34 15.18
CA GLN A 305 -3.05 -2.52 15.73
C GLN A 305 -1.57 -2.60 15.36
N SER A 306 -0.78 -3.10 16.31
CA SER A 306 0.65 -3.30 16.15
C SER A 306 0.99 -4.66 15.52
N PRO A 307 2.24 -4.88 15.03
CA PRO A 307 2.73 -6.21 14.63
C PRO A 307 2.52 -7.28 15.72
N SER A 308 2.70 -6.90 17.00
CA SER A 308 2.45 -7.79 18.16
C SER A 308 0.99 -8.22 18.27
N ASP A 309 0.06 -7.32 17.99
CA ASP A 309 -1.38 -7.65 18.01
C ASP A 309 -1.74 -8.58 16.86
N VAL A 310 -1.18 -8.33 15.68
CA VAL A 310 -1.43 -9.17 14.50
C VAL A 310 -0.92 -10.58 14.72
N ILE A 311 0.31 -10.78 15.19
CA ILE A 311 0.85 -12.13 15.36
C ILE A 311 0.05 -12.93 16.40
N LYS A 312 -0.40 -12.30 17.50
CA LYS A 312 -1.28 -12.92 18.50
C LYS A 312 -2.61 -13.38 17.89
N LYS A 313 -3.24 -12.52 17.07
CA LYS A 313 -4.48 -12.87 16.34
C LYS A 313 -4.26 -14.03 15.36
N MET A 314 -3.12 -14.04 14.66
CA MET A 314 -2.79 -15.10 13.69
C MET A 314 -2.49 -16.44 14.37
N ILE A 315 -1.83 -16.45 15.53
CA ILE A 315 -1.64 -17.65 16.35
C ILE A 315 -2.99 -18.22 16.81
N ALA A 316 -3.90 -17.37 17.28
CA ALA A 316 -5.25 -17.80 17.69
C ALA A 316 -6.06 -18.35 16.50
N ALA A 317 -5.95 -17.73 15.32
CA ALA A 317 -6.60 -18.22 14.10
C ALA A 317 -6.04 -19.58 13.65
N ALA A 318 -4.71 -19.75 13.70
CA ALA A 318 -4.06 -21.01 13.37
C ALA A 318 -4.50 -22.16 14.31
N ARG A 319 -4.59 -21.88 15.62
CA ARG A 319 -5.09 -22.86 16.59
C ARG A 319 -6.52 -23.28 16.30
N LYS A 320 -7.41 -22.31 16.08
CA LYS A 320 -8.81 -22.61 15.76
C LYS A 320 -8.96 -23.39 14.44
N ALA A 321 -8.14 -23.07 13.44
CA ALA A 321 -8.14 -23.80 12.16
C ALA A 321 -7.61 -25.22 12.30
N SER A 322 -6.51 -25.43 13.04
CA SER A 322 -5.97 -26.76 13.29
C SER A 322 -6.95 -27.65 14.08
N ASP A 323 -7.57 -27.10 15.13
CA ASP A 323 -8.58 -27.83 15.92
C ASP A 323 -9.75 -28.28 15.02
N ARG A 324 -10.28 -27.39 14.19
CA ARG A 324 -11.34 -27.70 13.21
C ARG A 324 -10.93 -28.78 12.22
N SER A 325 -9.71 -28.72 11.72
CA SER A 325 -9.19 -29.74 10.79
C SER A 325 -9.07 -31.10 11.46
N MET A 326 -8.59 -31.15 12.71
CA MET A 326 -8.49 -32.38 13.48
C MET A 326 -9.87 -32.96 13.82
N GLU A 327 -10.85 -32.15 14.22
CA GLU A 327 -12.23 -32.58 14.42
C GLU A 327 -12.84 -33.21 13.16
N LYS A 328 -12.64 -32.57 11.99
CA LYS A 328 -13.07 -33.12 10.70
C LYS A 328 -12.38 -34.44 10.40
N PHE A 329 -11.07 -34.50 10.60
CA PHE A 329 -10.26 -35.71 10.36
C PHE A 329 -10.79 -36.89 11.18
N TYR A 330 -10.93 -36.76 12.49
CA TYR A 330 -11.41 -37.83 13.35
C TYR A 330 -12.84 -38.24 13.05
N ARG A 331 -13.73 -37.29 12.81
CA ARG A 331 -15.13 -37.56 12.43
C ARG A 331 -15.22 -38.36 11.14
N TYR A 332 -14.40 -38.04 10.14
CA TYR A 332 -14.40 -38.73 8.85
C TYR A 332 -13.75 -40.11 8.98
N GLN A 333 -12.67 -40.23 9.71
CA GLN A 333 -12.02 -41.49 10.02
C GLN A 333 -12.99 -42.47 10.73
N GLU A 334 -13.68 -42.01 11.75
CA GLU A 334 -14.68 -42.82 12.47
C GLU A 334 -15.83 -43.27 11.54
N THR A 335 -16.30 -42.35 10.70
CA THR A 335 -17.37 -42.65 9.75
C THR A 335 -16.91 -43.68 8.69
N TYR A 336 -15.69 -43.56 8.20
CA TYR A 336 -15.09 -44.50 7.26
C TYR A 336 -14.90 -45.88 7.94
N ASN A 337 -14.30 -45.90 9.13
CA ASN A 337 -14.04 -47.14 9.86
C ASN A 337 -15.31 -47.94 10.13
N ARG A 338 -16.41 -47.26 10.49
CA ARG A 338 -17.74 -47.92 10.65
C ARG A 338 -18.24 -48.52 9.31
N LYS A 339 -18.12 -47.78 8.22
CA LYS A 339 -18.56 -48.29 6.90
C LYS A 339 -17.71 -49.42 6.37
N ALA A 340 -16.40 -49.40 6.64
CA ALA A 340 -15.44 -50.39 6.18
C ALA A 340 -15.31 -51.58 7.16
N ASN A 341 -16.00 -51.56 8.32
CA ASN A 341 -15.88 -52.52 9.38
C ASN A 341 -14.43 -52.70 9.87
N ILE A 342 -13.71 -51.58 10.07
CA ILE A 342 -12.33 -51.55 10.55
C ILE A 342 -12.31 -51.03 11.99
N PRO A 343 -11.43 -51.54 12.89
CA PRO A 343 -11.30 -51.03 14.23
C PRO A 343 -10.79 -49.58 14.27
N ALA A 344 -10.97 -48.90 15.40
CA ALA A 344 -10.50 -47.56 15.60
C ALA A 344 -8.98 -47.44 15.30
N SER A 345 -8.60 -46.36 14.62
CA SER A 345 -7.22 -46.13 14.17
C SER A 345 -6.48 -45.18 15.11
N ASN A 346 -5.22 -44.94 14.79
CA ASN A 346 -4.26 -44.16 15.57
C ASN A 346 -4.74 -42.74 15.88
N ILE A 347 -4.35 -42.23 17.04
CA ILE A 347 -4.47 -40.83 17.44
C ILE A 347 -3.28 -40.07 16.83
N PHE A 348 -3.54 -38.99 16.10
CA PHE A 348 -2.49 -38.08 15.62
C PHE A 348 -2.03 -37.17 16.76
N PRO A 349 -0.76 -36.78 16.77
CA PRO A 349 -0.30 -35.75 17.70
C PRO A 349 -0.96 -34.39 17.36
N ASP A 350 -1.19 -33.59 18.40
CA ASP A 350 -1.69 -32.24 18.26
C ASP A 350 -0.74 -31.38 17.43
N PHE A 351 -1.30 -30.37 16.75
CA PHE A 351 -0.52 -29.37 16.05
C PHE A 351 0.31 -28.52 17.01
N GLU A 352 1.57 -28.39 16.70
CA GLU A 352 2.42 -27.36 17.29
C GLU A 352 2.28 -26.07 16.49
N ILE A 353 2.00 -24.95 17.15
CA ILE A 353 1.90 -23.62 16.53
C ILE A 353 3.02 -22.78 17.11
N ILE A 354 3.94 -22.35 16.26
CA ILE A 354 5.10 -21.56 16.63
C ILE A 354 5.29 -20.36 15.70
N THR A 355 5.98 -19.35 16.20
CA THR A 355 6.42 -18.23 15.38
C THR A 355 7.69 -18.58 14.60
N LEU A 356 7.97 -17.82 13.55
CA LEU A 356 9.21 -17.97 12.78
C LEU A 356 10.44 -17.67 13.65
N SER A 357 10.36 -16.67 14.54
CA SER A 357 11.39 -16.36 15.54
C SER A 357 11.70 -17.59 16.43
N GLU A 358 10.66 -18.27 16.95
CA GLU A 358 10.85 -19.51 17.74
C GLU A 358 11.48 -20.64 16.91
N LEU A 359 11.10 -20.79 15.64
CA LEU A 359 11.71 -21.78 14.75
C LEU A 359 13.19 -21.48 14.52
N ILE A 360 13.53 -20.22 14.22
CA ILE A 360 14.92 -19.76 14.03
C ILE A 360 15.76 -20.07 15.28
N LYS A 361 15.25 -19.72 16.46
CA LYS A 361 15.93 -19.97 17.73
C LYS A 361 16.22 -21.46 17.94
N ARG A 362 15.22 -22.33 17.77
CA ARG A 362 15.38 -23.78 17.92
C ARG A 362 16.42 -24.36 16.95
N CYS A 363 16.40 -23.91 15.70
CA CYS A 363 17.37 -24.36 14.70
C CYS A 363 18.79 -23.86 15.01
N ALA A 364 18.94 -22.64 15.49
CA ALA A 364 20.22 -22.09 15.94
C ALA A 364 20.80 -22.92 17.11
N ASP A 365 19.98 -23.22 18.11
CA ASP A 365 20.36 -24.06 19.27
C ASP A 365 20.81 -25.46 18.82
N ILE A 366 20.06 -26.12 17.92
CA ILE A 366 20.40 -27.46 17.39
C ILE A 366 21.75 -27.44 16.64
N LEU A 367 22.03 -26.37 15.90
CA LEU A 367 23.25 -26.27 15.10
C LEU A 367 24.44 -25.65 15.86
N GLY A 368 24.23 -25.20 17.09
CA GLY A 368 25.26 -24.53 17.89
C GLY A 368 25.68 -23.19 17.29
N LEU A 369 24.75 -22.44 16.70
CA LEU A 369 24.97 -21.15 16.05
C LEU A 369 24.19 -20.04 16.77
N ASP A 370 24.62 -18.79 16.63
CA ASP A 370 23.73 -17.66 16.87
C ASP A 370 22.73 -17.49 15.71
N GLN A 371 21.60 -16.82 16.00
CA GLN A 371 20.50 -16.67 15.04
C GLN A 371 20.93 -15.86 13.80
N ALA A 372 21.77 -14.83 13.96
CA ALA A 372 22.25 -14.01 12.84
C ALA A 372 23.09 -14.84 11.89
N SER A 373 24.05 -15.61 12.41
CA SER A 373 24.90 -16.53 11.61
C SER A 373 24.06 -17.59 10.89
N LEU A 374 23.00 -18.11 11.54
CA LEU A 374 22.08 -19.04 10.89
C LEU A 374 21.36 -18.39 9.71
N LEU A 375 20.78 -17.21 9.90
CA LEU A 375 20.04 -16.48 8.86
C LEU A 375 20.95 -16.06 7.69
N ASP A 376 22.17 -15.67 7.97
CA ASP A 376 23.15 -15.26 6.96
C ASP A 376 23.52 -16.40 5.99
N ARG A 377 23.51 -17.65 6.46
CA ARG A 377 23.68 -18.84 5.60
C ARG A 377 22.63 -19.00 4.52
N TYR A 378 21.43 -18.42 4.74
CA TYR A 378 20.30 -18.55 3.81
C TYR A 378 20.01 -17.26 3.03
N LEU A 379 20.19 -16.08 3.63
CA LEU A 379 19.67 -14.81 3.10
C LEU A 379 20.74 -13.81 2.62
N CYS A 380 22.00 -13.94 3.04
CA CYS A 380 23.05 -13.05 2.58
C CYS A 380 23.45 -13.33 1.12
N LYS A 381 24.04 -12.35 0.46
CA LYS A 381 24.51 -12.44 -0.94
C LYS A 381 25.44 -13.65 -1.12
N GLY A 382 25.13 -14.49 -2.10
CA GLY A 382 25.83 -15.74 -2.37
C GLY A 382 25.36 -16.94 -1.54
N SER A 383 24.35 -16.78 -0.70
CA SER A 383 23.74 -17.84 0.09
C SER A 383 22.71 -18.66 -0.72
N LYS A 384 22.14 -19.70 -0.09
CA LYS A 384 21.21 -20.63 -0.73
C LYS A 384 19.97 -19.97 -1.36
N LEU A 385 19.45 -18.89 -0.73
CA LEU A 385 18.20 -18.23 -1.12
C LEU A 385 18.43 -16.86 -1.77
N SER A 386 19.66 -16.40 -1.85
CA SER A 386 19.99 -15.07 -2.38
C SER A 386 19.71 -14.88 -3.88
N ASN A 387 19.54 -15.97 -4.61
CA ASN A 387 19.18 -15.93 -6.04
C ASN A 387 17.67 -15.77 -6.28
N LEU A 388 16.85 -15.88 -5.23
CA LEU A 388 15.41 -15.60 -5.33
C LEU A 388 15.21 -14.08 -5.27
N THR A 389 14.62 -13.51 -6.28
CA THR A 389 14.33 -12.07 -6.35
C THR A 389 13.13 -11.68 -5.50
N ASP A 390 12.13 -12.56 -5.40
CA ASP A 390 10.94 -12.33 -4.57
C ASP A 390 11.23 -12.64 -3.09
N THR A 391 11.22 -11.60 -2.26
CA THR A 391 11.47 -11.70 -0.80
C THR A 391 10.40 -12.49 -0.06
N ARG A 392 9.19 -12.60 -0.62
CA ARG A 392 8.10 -13.45 -0.10
C ARG A 392 8.42 -14.92 -0.29
N GLU A 393 8.95 -15.27 -1.46
CA GLU A 393 9.43 -16.62 -1.75
C GLU A 393 10.66 -16.96 -0.90
N GLN A 394 11.57 -16.01 -0.67
CA GLN A 394 12.69 -16.19 0.26
C GLN A 394 12.19 -16.55 1.67
N THR A 395 11.16 -15.86 2.18
CA THR A 395 10.57 -16.14 3.50
C THR A 395 10.01 -17.56 3.55
N LEU A 396 9.26 -17.98 2.54
CA LEU A 396 8.73 -19.34 2.45
C LEU A 396 9.83 -20.40 2.43
N GLN A 397 10.80 -20.22 1.55
CA GLN A 397 11.90 -21.19 1.42
C GLN A 397 12.76 -21.24 2.67
N LEU A 398 12.92 -20.12 3.37
CA LEU A 398 13.57 -20.11 4.69
C LEU A 398 12.80 -20.97 5.69
N MET A 399 11.49 -20.76 5.86
CA MET A 399 10.65 -21.57 6.76
C MET A 399 10.82 -23.06 6.44
N ARG A 400 10.75 -23.41 5.16
CA ARG A 400 10.90 -24.80 4.68
C ARG A 400 12.26 -25.38 5.02
N GLN A 401 13.35 -24.63 4.79
CA GLN A 401 14.71 -25.10 5.08
C GLN A 401 14.96 -25.27 6.58
N LEU A 402 14.42 -24.36 7.39
CA LEU A 402 14.54 -24.45 8.85
C LEU A 402 13.76 -25.64 9.42
N GLU A 403 12.57 -25.93 8.90
CA GLU A 403 11.79 -27.12 9.30
C GLU A 403 12.54 -28.45 9.05
N LEU A 404 13.40 -28.51 8.04
CA LEU A 404 14.21 -29.70 7.77
C LEU A 404 15.30 -29.95 8.82
N ILE A 405 15.67 -28.93 9.60
CA ILE A 405 16.68 -29.05 10.67
C ILE A 405 16.08 -29.71 11.92
N LEU A 406 14.78 -29.54 12.16
CA LEU A 406 14.14 -30.11 13.34
C LEU A 406 14.13 -31.66 13.31
N PRO A 407 14.49 -32.33 14.41
CA PRO A 407 14.56 -33.80 14.46
C PRO A 407 13.18 -34.46 14.51
N ASP A 408 12.18 -33.75 15.03
CA ASP A 408 10.82 -34.27 15.12
C ASP A 408 10.02 -34.06 13.83
N ARG A 409 8.96 -34.81 13.64
CA ARG A 409 8.11 -34.80 12.46
C ARG A 409 6.64 -34.54 12.81
N ARG A 410 6.37 -33.96 13.98
CA ARG A 410 4.99 -33.62 14.38
C ARG A 410 4.37 -32.59 13.46
N PRO A 411 3.05 -32.59 13.29
CA PRO A 411 2.34 -31.55 12.57
C PRO A 411 2.63 -30.17 13.17
N ARG A 412 2.90 -29.18 12.31
CA ARG A 412 3.28 -27.83 12.76
C ARG A 412 2.76 -26.74 11.84
N ILE A 413 2.37 -25.61 12.44
CA ILE A 413 2.11 -24.37 11.72
C ILE A 413 3.15 -23.35 12.19
N VAL A 414 3.96 -22.87 11.27
CA VAL A 414 4.91 -21.77 11.48
C VAL A 414 4.31 -20.49 10.99
N ILE A 415 4.36 -19.43 11.81
CA ILE A 415 3.79 -18.12 11.51
C ILE A 415 4.92 -17.09 11.53
N GLY A 416 5.10 -16.35 10.44
CA GLY A 416 6.01 -15.22 10.34
C GLY A 416 5.40 -14.11 9.51
N PHE A 417 6.22 -13.15 9.14
CA PHE A 417 5.84 -12.07 8.23
C PHE A 417 6.70 -12.09 6.97
N ALA A 418 6.09 -11.74 5.86
CA ALA A 418 6.78 -11.51 4.58
C ALA A 418 6.68 -10.04 4.19
N PRO A 419 7.68 -9.49 3.49
CA PRO A 419 7.61 -8.15 2.92
C PRO A 419 6.51 -8.01 1.85
N PRO A 420 6.08 -6.73 1.54
CA PRO A 420 6.49 -5.50 2.20
C PRO A 420 5.71 -5.19 3.48
N PHE A 421 6.27 -4.33 4.32
CA PHE A 421 5.64 -3.75 5.49
C PHE A 421 5.37 -2.26 5.24
N TYR A 422 4.13 -1.82 5.49
CA TYR A 422 3.73 -0.41 5.41
C TYR A 422 3.23 0.03 6.79
N PRO A 423 3.88 1.00 7.44
CA PRO A 423 3.36 1.59 8.66
C PRO A 423 1.99 2.28 8.46
N ALA A 424 1.10 2.15 9.43
CA ALA A 424 -0.13 2.94 9.45
C ALA A 424 0.14 4.32 10.04
N ILE A 425 -0.46 5.36 9.47
CA ILE A 425 -0.35 6.73 10.00
C ILE A 425 -1.74 7.29 10.26
N SER A 426 -1.94 7.86 11.45
CA SER A 426 -3.17 8.52 11.87
C SER A 426 -2.88 9.92 12.37
N TYR A 427 -3.75 10.87 12.09
CA TYR A 427 -3.63 12.25 12.57
C TYR A 427 -3.48 12.35 14.10
N SER A 428 -4.04 11.42 14.86
CA SER A 428 -3.99 11.41 16.33
C SER A 428 -2.58 11.16 16.90
N GLN A 429 -1.62 10.75 16.07
CA GLN A 429 -0.22 10.52 16.47
C GLN A 429 0.58 11.82 16.59
N PHE A 430 0.06 12.93 16.02
CA PHE A 430 0.77 14.19 15.92
C PHE A 430 0.14 15.27 16.79
N LYS A 431 0.98 16.03 17.51
CA LYS A 431 0.59 17.25 18.23
C LYS A 431 1.00 18.46 17.40
N THR A 432 0.20 18.80 16.40
CA THR A 432 0.47 19.88 15.43
C THR A 432 -0.82 20.59 15.07
N ASP A 433 -0.72 21.83 14.58
CA ASP A 433 -1.81 22.60 14.03
C ASP A 433 -2.03 22.35 12.52
N PHE A 434 -1.20 21.50 11.91
CA PHE A 434 -1.24 21.18 10.48
C PHE A 434 -2.66 20.83 9.99
N TYR A 435 -3.35 19.93 10.69
CA TYR A 435 -4.70 19.51 10.30
C TYR A 435 -5.75 20.61 10.48
N ASP A 436 -5.62 21.44 11.52
CA ASP A 436 -6.52 22.58 11.77
C ASP A 436 -6.34 23.65 10.69
N ARG A 437 -5.10 23.94 10.27
CA ARG A 437 -4.78 24.86 9.17
C ARG A 437 -5.36 24.36 7.85
N ILE A 438 -5.29 23.06 7.56
CA ILE A 438 -5.92 22.45 6.38
C ILE A 438 -7.43 22.62 6.41
N ASP A 439 -8.09 22.38 7.55
CA ASP A 439 -9.55 22.56 7.66
C ASP A 439 -9.97 24.00 7.40
N VAL A 440 -9.22 24.97 7.92
CA VAL A 440 -9.46 26.40 7.68
C VAL A 440 -9.29 26.72 6.19
N SER A 441 -8.24 26.22 5.56
CA SER A 441 -7.96 26.42 4.14
C SER A 441 -9.03 25.83 3.23
N ILE A 442 -9.42 24.59 3.46
CA ILE A 442 -10.49 23.93 2.69
C ILE A 442 -11.79 24.71 2.81
N ARG A 443 -12.13 25.14 4.04
CA ARG A 443 -13.31 25.96 4.30
C ARG A 443 -13.28 27.27 3.50
N SER A 444 -12.16 27.98 3.55
CA SER A 444 -11.96 29.24 2.82
C SER A 444 -12.07 29.05 1.31
N THR A 445 -11.43 28.01 0.79
CA THR A 445 -11.44 27.70 -0.65
C THR A 445 -12.85 27.25 -1.12
N ALA A 446 -13.53 26.42 -0.34
CA ALA A 446 -14.90 26.01 -0.65
C ALA A 446 -15.88 27.21 -0.71
N MET A 447 -15.72 28.19 0.19
CA MET A 447 -16.49 29.44 0.16
C MET A 447 -16.20 30.28 -1.09
N LYS A 448 -14.93 30.32 -1.56
CA LYS A 448 -14.56 31.05 -2.78
C LYS A 448 -15.08 30.38 -4.05
N LEU A 449 -15.06 29.04 -4.08
CA LEU A 449 -15.55 28.27 -5.23
C LEU A 449 -17.08 28.38 -5.40
N HIS A 450 -17.80 28.52 -4.29
CA HIS A 450 -19.28 28.64 -4.28
C HIS A 450 -19.73 29.52 -3.13
N ALA A 451 -19.96 30.79 -3.39
CA ALA A 451 -20.34 31.80 -2.40
C ALA A 451 -21.62 31.45 -1.59
N ASP A 452 -22.48 30.54 -2.09
CA ASP A 452 -23.74 30.15 -1.48
C ASP A 452 -23.68 28.79 -0.75
N ASP A 453 -22.55 28.06 -0.78
CA ASP A 453 -22.46 26.75 -0.19
C ASP A 453 -22.00 26.80 1.27
N MET A 454 -22.99 26.78 2.15
CA MET A 454 -22.74 26.74 3.59
C MET A 454 -22.09 25.44 4.03
N ILE A 455 -21.18 25.57 4.98
CA ILE A 455 -20.54 24.46 5.68
C ILE A 455 -21.60 23.70 6.43
N ASP A 456 -21.80 22.46 6.07
CA ASP A 456 -22.57 21.51 6.87
C ASP A 456 -21.64 20.97 7.97
N SER A 457 -21.30 21.84 8.94
CA SER A 457 -20.73 21.35 10.19
C SER A 457 -21.88 20.69 10.94
N ALA A 458 -21.91 19.36 10.92
CA ALA A 458 -22.63 18.61 11.93
C ALA A 458 -21.90 18.82 13.25
N LEU A 459 -22.01 20.05 13.78
CA LEU A 459 -21.61 20.40 15.12
C LEU A 459 -22.39 19.53 16.09
N ASN A 460 -21.65 18.68 16.79
CA ASN A 460 -21.98 18.17 18.12
C ASN A 460 -23.45 17.87 18.36
N ARG A 461 -23.91 16.70 17.98
CA ARG A 461 -24.79 16.00 18.91
C ARG A 461 -23.91 15.09 19.75
N GLN A 462 -23.50 15.61 20.91
CA GLN A 462 -23.25 14.78 22.06
C GLN A 462 -24.52 13.97 22.32
N ALA A 463 -24.57 12.82 21.74
CA ALA A 463 -25.50 11.77 22.10
C ALA A 463 -24.65 10.50 22.17
N GLU A 464 -24.33 10.14 23.40
CA GLU A 464 -23.96 8.79 23.81
C GLU A 464 -22.76 8.17 23.10
N GLY A 465 -21.54 8.54 23.52
CA GLY A 465 -20.40 7.62 23.48
C GLY A 465 -19.69 7.38 22.14
N ILE A 466 -20.06 8.06 21.06
CA ILE A 466 -19.38 7.94 19.76
C ILE A 466 -18.93 9.33 19.29
N ASN A 467 -17.67 9.65 19.52
CA ASN A 467 -17.02 10.83 18.96
C ASN A 467 -16.79 10.63 17.45
N LYS A 468 -17.81 10.83 16.62
CA LYS A 468 -17.67 11.00 15.18
C LYS A 468 -17.92 12.46 14.84
N VAL A 469 -16.85 13.21 14.60
CA VAL A 469 -16.92 14.50 13.90
C VAL A 469 -16.72 14.20 12.42
N ASP A 470 -17.82 13.93 11.72
CA ASP A 470 -17.78 13.87 10.25
C ASP A 470 -17.76 15.31 9.73
N LEU A 471 -16.54 15.83 9.48
CA LEU A 471 -16.36 17.10 8.78
C LEU A 471 -16.66 16.90 7.30
N SER A 472 -17.58 17.70 6.75
CA SER A 472 -17.86 17.70 5.32
C SER A 472 -18.07 19.12 4.80
N TYR A 473 -17.56 19.39 3.57
CA TYR A 473 -17.62 20.69 2.92
C TYR A 473 -18.37 20.56 1.60
N ARG A 474 -19.30 21.46 1.29
CA ARG A 474 -19.97 21.49 -0.01
C ARG A 474 -19.04 22.18 -1.04
N LEU A 475 -18.82 21.51 -2.16
CA LEU A 475 -18.00 22.02 -3.26
C LEU A 475 -18.83 22.39 -4.51
N GLY A 476 -20.14 22.60 -4.35
CA GLY A 476 -21.08 22.84 -5.45
C GLY A 476 -21.61 21.57 -6.13
N VAL A 477 -22.66 21.72 -6.94
CA VAL A 477 -23.27 20.65 -7.77
C VAL A 477 -23.59 19.35 -6.99
N GLY A 478 -23.96 19.46 -5.70
CA GLY A 478 -24.50 18.34 -4.93
C GLY A 478 -23.49 17.33 -4.41
N LYS A 479 -22.18 17.52 -4.60
CA LYS A 479 -21.11 16.71 -4.01
C LYS A 479 -20.47 17.42 -2.82
N LYS A 480 -19.99 16.62 -1.83
CA LYS A 480 -19.35 17.12 -0.61
C LYS A 480 -17.94 16.56 -0.51
N LEU A 481 -16.98 17.34 -0.03
CA LEU A 481 -15.70 16.84 0.44
C LEU A 481 -15.85 16.38 1.89
N THR A 482 -15.63 15.10 2.14
CA THR A 482 -15.74 14.48 3.46
C THR A 482 -14.34 14.12 3.97
N VAL A 483 -14.09 14.46 5.23
CA VAL A 483 -12.80 14.15 5.89
C VAL A 483 -12.88 12.78 6.54
N LYS A 484 -11.88 11.94 6.28
CA LYS A 484 -11.67 10.62 6.85
C LYS A 484 -10.32 10.54 7.53
N THR A 485 -10.14 9.56 8.42
CA THR A 485 -8.87 9.37 9.11
C THR A 485 -7.88 8.61 8.25
N PHE A 486 -8.30 7.51 7.65
CA PHE A 486 -7.38 6.62 6.93
C PHE A 486 -7.67 6.59 5.44
N TYR A 487 -6.66 6.92 4.63
CA TYR A 487 -6.66 6.56 3.21
C TYR A 487 -6.72 5.03 3.12
N PRO A 488 -7.73 4.46 2.44
CA PRO A 488 -8.01 3.03 2.57
C PRO A 488 -7.13 2.13 1.70
N TYR A 489 -6.33 2.74 0.81
CA TYR A 489 -5.42 2.04 -0.09
C TYR A 489 -3.98 2.13 0.43
N ILE A 490 -3.14 1.18 0.04
CA ILE A 490 -1.71 1.24 0.37
C ILE A 490 -1.11 2.41 -0.38
N SER A 491 -0.23 3.14 0.29
CA SER A 491 0.36 4.35 -0.26
C SER A 491 1.76 4.57 0.32
N ASP A 492 2.61 5.18 -0.46
CA ASP A 492 3.95 5.61 -0.07
C ASP A 492 3.97 6.64 1.08
N LEU A 493 2.83 7.26 1.41
CA LEU A 493 2.67 8.05 2.65
C LEU A 493 3.12 7.27 3.89
N SER A 494 2.94 5.94 3.90
CA SER A 494 3.32 5.06 5.00
C SER A 494 4.78 5.21 5.43
N TYR A 495 5.66 5.65 4.53
CA TYR A 495 7.08 5.80 4.82
C TYR A 495 7.47 7.19 5.39
N LEU A 496 6.50 8.01 5.78
CA LEU A 496 6.75 9.34 6.35
C LEU A 496 6.65 9.40 7.89
N ALA A 497 6.12 8.37 8.54
CA ALA A 497 6.13 8.24 9.99
C ALA A 497 6.11 6.78 10.46
N LEU A 498 6.60 6.53 11.69
CA LEU A 498 6.71 5.19 12.25
C LEU A 498 6.16 5.16 13.69
N PRO A 499 4.86 4.87 13.86
CA PRO A 499 4.20 5.00 15.17
C PRO A 499 4.30 3.77 16.07
N TYR A 500 5.19 2.85 15.79
CA TYR A 500 5.34 1.60 16.54
C TYR A 500 6.45 1.69 17.58
N SER A 501 6.27 0.96 18.70
CA SER A 501 7.27 0.81 19.75
C SER A 501 8.49 0.03 19.25
N ASP A 502 9.61 0.16 19.96
CA ASP A 502 10.81 -0.62 19.63
C ASP A 502 10.55 -2.12 19.79
N ASP A 503 9.79 -2.55 20.81
CA ASP A 503 9.40 -3.94 21.02
C ASP A 503 8.56 -4.50 19.84
N ASP A 504 7.65 -3.69 19.28
CA ASP A 504 6.86 -4.10 18.10
C ASP A 504 7.72 -4.26 16.85
N LEU A 505 8.71 -3.37 16.66
CA LEU A 505 9.63 -3.41 15.53
C LEU A 505 10.65 -4.54 15.68
N GLU A 506 11.13 -4.82 16.90
CA GLU A 506 11.97 -5.97 17.20
C GLU A 506 11.24 -7.28 16.89
N LEU A 507 10.00 -7.44 17.41
CA LEU A 507 9.16 -8.59 17.11
C LEU A 507 8.90 -8.75 15.62
N LEU A 508 8.65 -7.63 14.90
CA LEU A 508 8.48 -7.63 13.45
C LEU A 508 9.74 -8.16 12.77
N GLY A 509 10.92 -7.62 13.11
CA GLY A 509 12.21 -8.04 12.54
C GLY A 509 12.56 -9.49 12.82
N GLU A 510 12.31 -9.98 14.04
CA GLU A 510 12.52 -11.38 14.40
C GLU A 510 11.64 -12.34 13.59
N ASN A 511 10.42 -11.93 13.23
CA ASN A 511 9.46 -12.72 12.47
C ASN A 511 9.41 -12.38 10.98
N MET A 512 10.22 -11.40 10.52
CA MET A 512 10.47 -11.05 9.12
C MET A 512 11.98 -11.05 8.86
N PRO A 513 12.64 -12.21 8.85
CA PRO A 513 14.11 -12.28 8.82
C PRO A 513 14.75 -11.77 7.52
N THR A 514 13.97 -11.53 6.48
CA THR A 514 14.39 -10.82 5.26
C THR A 514 14.60 -9.32 5.51
N MET A 515 13.95 -8.73 6.54
CA MET A 515 14.12 -7.33 6.92
C MET A 515 15.54 -7.05 7.41
N GLY A 516 16.14 -5.98 6.91
CA GLY A 516 17.55 -5.64 7.15
C GLY A 516 18.55 -6.44 6.31
N ARG A 517 18.10 -7.44 5.53
CA ARG A 517 18.93 -8.28 4.64
C ARG A 517 18.56 -8.07 3.17
N SER A 518 17.64 -8.86 2.67
CA SER A 518 17.15 -8.75 1.28
C SER A 518 15.99 -7.76 1.11
N TYR A 519 15.29 -7.44 2.17
CA TYR A 519 14.31 -6.35 2.24
C TYR A 519 14.81 -5.26 3.18
N LYS A 520 15.05 -4.07 2.62
CA LYS A 520 15.57 -2.93 3.37
C LYS A 520 14.52 -1.84 3.45
N ILE A 521 14.08 -1.54 4.65
CA ILE A 521 13.21 -0.41 4.98
C ILE A 521 13.98 0.48 5.97
N PRO A 522 14.15 1.79 5.70
CA PRO A 522 14.95 2.69 6.53
C PRO A 522 14.16 3.17 7.76
N LEU A 523 13.88 2.29 8.72
CA LEU A 523 13.02 2.54 9.87
C LEU A 523 13.45 3.78 10.68
N GLU A 524 14.75 3.97 10.89
CA GLU A 524 15.26 5.12 11.64
C GLU A 524 15.05 6.44 10.88
N THR A 525 15.19 6.44 9.56
CA THR A 525 14.91 7.60 8.71
C THR A 525 13.42 7.97 8.77
N ILE A 526 12.55 6.97 8.64
CA ILE A 526 11.08 7.13 8.71
C ILE A 526 10.69 7.70 10.08
N ARG A 527 11.27 7.17 11.15
CA ARG A 527 11.07 7.67 12.52
C ARG A 527 11.56 9.11 12.70
N ALA A 528 12.69 9.46 12.10
CA ALA A 528 13.26 10.81 12.18
C ALA A 528 12.48 11.85 11.38
N LEU A 529 11.81 11.45 10.30
CA LEU A 529 10.91 12.32 9.54
C LEU A 529 9.66 12.65 10.35
N ASN A 530 8.97 11.64 10.88
CA ASN A 530 7.79 11.76 11.75
C ASN A 530 6.80 12.83 11.27
N CYS A 531 6.43 12.78 10.00
CA CYS A 531 5.70 13.81 9.29
C CYS A 531 4.19 13.56 9.33
N PRO A 532 3.34 14.54 9.71
CA PRO A 532 1.90 14.44 9.54
C PRO A 532 1.53 14.42 8.06
N VAL A 533 0.52 13.62 7.69
CA VAL A 533 0.19 13.36 6.29
C VAL A 533 -1.29 13.55 5.99
N ILE A 534 -1.59 13.98 4.77
CA ILE A 534 -2.94 13.88 4.19
C ILE A 534 -2.87 13.26 2.79
N ASN A 535 -3.99 12.65 2.37
CA ASN A 535 -4.23 12.33 0.97
C ASN A 535 -5.39 13.19 0.44
N LEU A 536 -5.12 13.96 -0.61
CA LEU A 536 -6.09 14.81 -1.30
C LEU A 536 -5.77 14.80 -2.80
N GLY A 537 -6.30 13.83 -3.52
CA GLY A 537 -5.99 13.61 -4.93
C GLY A 537 -7.19 13.62 -5.85
N ALA A 538 -6.95 13.30 -7.11
CA ALA A 538 -7.92 13.24 -8.17
C ALA A 538 -9.07 12.28 -7.83
N TYR A 539 -10.26 12.51 -8.40
CA TYR A 539 -11.42 11.68 -8.19
C TYR A 539 -11.84 10.97 -9.46
N GLY A 540 -12.18 9.71 -9.31
CA GLY A 540 -12.66 8.91 -10.43
C GLY A 540 -13.11 7.52 -10.02
N TYR A 541 -13.07 6.59 -10.98
CA TYR A 541 -13.55 5.24 -10.78
C TYR A 541 -12.62 4.21 -11.41
N ASP A 542 -12.68 3.01 -10.86
CA ASP A 542 -12.11 1.80 -11.43
C ASP A 542 -10.57 1.84 -11.59
N ALA A 543 -9.84 2.46 -10.63
CA ALA A 543 -8.39 2.28 -10.55
C ALA A 543 -8.01 0.78 -10.68
N HIS A 544 -6.93 0.49 -11.38
CA HIS A 544 -6.45 -0.87 -11.70
C HIS A 544 -7.38 -1.72 -12.58
N LYS A 545 -8.41 -1.11 -13.19
CA LYS A 545 -9.29 -1.81 -14.15
C LYS A 545 -9.22 -1.15 -15.53
N TRP A 546 -9.54 -1.91 -16.55
CA TRP A 546 -9.59 -1.42 -17.93
C TRP A 546 -10.65 -0.32 -18.19
N THR A 547 -11.53 -0.06 -17.20
CA THR A 547 -12.49 1.05 -17.17
C THR A 547 -12.05 2.21 -16.29
N GLU A 548 -10.75 2.27 -15.95
CA GLU A 548 -10.17 3.37 -15.18
C GLU A 548 -10.46 4.71 -15.85
N ARG A 549 -10.94 5.68 -15.04
CA ARG A 549 -11.27 7.00 -15.52
C ARG A 549 -11.23 8.07 -14.43
N VAL A 550 -10.79 9.26 -14.77
CA VAL A 550 -10.72 10.42 -13.87
C VAL A 550 -11.79 11.44 -14.23
N GLU A 551 -12.48 11.96 -13.22
CA GLU A 551 -13.48 13.05 -13.38
C GLU A 551 -12.79 14.38 -13.62
N ARG A 552 -13.19 15.08 -14.69
CA ARG A 552 -12.51 16.30 -15.17
C ARG A 552 -12.75 17.50 -14.27
N ASP A 553 -13.99 17.74 -13.87
CA ASP A 553 -14.35 18.96 -13.15
C ASP A 553 -13.66 19.04 -11.78
N TYR A 554 -13.78 17.99 -10.98
CA TYR A 554 -13.10 17.97 -9.69
C TYR A 554 -11.58 17.98 -9.84
N SER A 555 -11.05 17.08 -10.68
CA SER A 555 -9.61 16.82 -10.73
C SER A 555 -8.79 17.93 -11.39
N PHE A 556 -9.39 18.73 -12.31
CA PHE A 556 -8.65 19.77 -13.04
C PHE A 556 -9.17 21.20 -12.81
N ARG A 557 -10.26 21.37 -12.03
CA ARG A 557 -10.76 22.69 -11.66
C ARG A 557 -10.80 22.91 -10.15
N ILE A 558 -11.34 21.95 -9.39
CA ILE A 558 -11.55 22.08 -7.94
C ILE A 558 -10.28 21.71 -7.16
N LEU A 559 -9.67 20.57 -7.45
CA LEU A 559 -8.48 20.07 -6.76
C LEU A 559 -7.29 21.04 -6.83
N PRO A 560 -6.94 21.65 -7.98
CA PRO A 560 -5.85 22.64 -8.03
C PRO A 560 -6.08 23.83 -7.09
N GLU A 561 -7.32 24.32 -6.99
CA GLU A 561 -7.68 25.42 -6.09
C GLU A 561 -7.57 25.01 -4.61
N LEU A 562 -7.99 23.78 -4.26
CA LEU A 562 -7.83 23.25 -2.91
C LEU A 562 -6.36 23.13 -2.53
N LEU A 563 -5.53 22.53 -3.40
CA LEU A 563 -4.09 22.38 -3.17
C LEU A 563 -3.39 23.75 -3.05
N SER A 564 -3.68 24.67 -3.96
CA SER A 564 -3.14 26.03 -3.92
C SER A 564 -3.55 26.78 -2.64
N GLY A 565 -4.82 26.66 -2.23
CA GLY A 565 -5.32 27.24 -0.98
C GLY A 565 -4.58 26.68 0.24
N ILE A 566 -4.43 25.35 0.32
CA ILE A 566 -3.74 24.68 1.42
C ILE A 566 -2.28 25.15 1.50
N ILE A 567 -1.53 25.13 0.41
CA ILE A 567 -0.13 25.58 0.40
C ILE A 567 -0.01 27.05 0.82
N ARG A 568 -0.90 27.91 0.32
CA ARG A 568 -0.95 29.33 0.71
C ARG A 568 -1.13 29.48 2.22
N ASP A 569 -2.12 28.82 2.79
CA ASP A 569 -2.42 28.95 4.22
C ASP A 569 -1.35 28.27 5.11
N LEU A 570 -0.70 27.21 4.64
CA LEU A 570 0.40 26.54 5.33
C LEU A 570 1.73 27.31 5.26
N LEU A 571 1.98 28.10 4.22
CA LEU A 571 3.24 28.80 4.03
C LEU A 571 3.12 30.32 4.14
N GLY A 572 1.96 30.82 4.60
CA GLY A 572 1.77 32.23 4.93
C GLY A 572 1.76 33.18 3.71
N ILE A 573 1.15 32.73 2.61
CA ILE A 573 0.95 33.58 1.40
C ILE A 573 -0.23 34.52 1.60
#